data_20c7fe5cafef512572864fdb523ed87f
#
_entry.id   20c7fe5cafef512572864fdb523ed87f
#
_cell.length_a   1.000
_cell.length_b   1.000
_cell.length_c   1.000
_cell.angle_alpha   90.00
_cell.angle_beta   90.00
_cell.angle_gamma   90.00
#
_symmetry.space_group_name_H-M   'P 1'
#
loop_
_entity.id
_entity.type
_entity.pdbx_description
1 polymer ?
#
loop_
_entity_poly.entity_id
_entity_poly.type
_entity_poly.pdbx_seq_one_letter_code
_entity_poly.pdbx_strand_id
1 'polypeptide(L)'
;KNFTSKDIFFVIFMIITIAVNFSFFLENLKKRKYSLIISGRIIKLLYENNEIEFIEIDNIRYAKFYAANAGKGRKERNPTFQIFDKEEKKFVEMSIKAIDYYLLKKYFTKYNVMIDDLYDYF
;
A
#
# COMPACT_ATOMS: atom_id res chain seq x y z
N LYS A 1 -39.50 -15.08 -18.01
CA LYS A 1 -38.37 -14.84 -18.83
C LYS A 1 -37.09 -15.37 -18.24
N ASN A 2 -36.31 -15.77 -19.11
CA ASN A 2 -35.03 -16.30 -18.69
C ASN A 2 -34.11 -15.25 -18.12
N PHE A 3 -33.23 -15.74 -17.40
CA PHE A 3 -32.13 -14.99 -16.88
C PHE A 3 -31.30 -14.52 -18.07
N THR A 4 -31.08 -13.26 -18.18
CA THR A 4 -30.43 -12.72 -19.37
C THR A 4 -28.92 -12.70 -19.20
N SER A 5 -28.20 -12.69 -20.32
CA SER A 5 -26.76 -12.52 -20.25
C SER A 5 -26.37 -11.16 -19.69
N LYS A 6 -27.27 -10.21 -19.81
CA LYS A 6 -27.06 -8.90 -19.23
C LYS A 6 -26.97 -8.99 -17.70
N ASP A 7 -27.83 -9.80 -17.08
CA ASP A 7 -27.80 -9.97 -15.63
C ASP A 7 -26.55 -10.68 -15.19
N ILE A 8 -26.13 -11.68 -15.92
CA ILE A 8 -24.92 -12.41 -15.63
C ILE A 8 -23.72 -11.49 -15.76
N PHE A 9 -23.70 -10.70 -16.80
CA PHE A 9 -22.61 -9.78 -17.05
C PHE A 9 -22.49 -8.76 -15.93
N PHE A 10 -23.61 -8.25 -15.44
CA PHE A 10 -23.61 -7.30 -14.36
C PHE A 10 -23.02 -7.89 -13.08
N VAL A 11 -23.40 -9.11 -12.76
CA VAL A 11 -22.87 -9.78 -11.56
C VAL A 11 -21.38 -10.00 -11.69
N ILE A 12 -20.92 -10.46 -12.84
CA ILE A 12 -19.50 -10.67 -13.08
C ILE A 12 -18.75 -9.36 -12.97
N PHE A 13 -19.30 -8.30 -13.53
CA PHE A 13 -18.69 -6.99 -13.48
C PHE A 13 -18.53 -6.52 -12.03
N MET A 14 -19.56 -6.71 -11.22
CA MET A 14 -19.48 -6.33 -9.81
C MET A 14 -18.41 -7.10 -9.06
N ILE A 15 -18.31 -8.39 -9.33
CA ILE A 15 -17.29 -9.22 -8.68
C ILE A 15 -15.89 -8.74 -9.08
N ILE A 16 -15.69 -8.46 -10.35
CA ILE A 16 -14.40 -7.96 -10.82
C ILE A 16 -14.07 -6.61 -10.19
N THR A 17 -15.07 -5.72 -10.12
CA THR A 17 -14.86 -4.42 -9.53
C THR A 17 -14.46 -4.55 -8.07
N ILE A 18 -15.10 -5.42 -7.33
CA ILE A 18 -14.74 -5.64 -5.93
C ILE A 18 -13.35 -6.23 -5.83
N ALA A 19 -13.03 -7.17 -6.72
CA ALA A 19 -11.74 -7.85 -6.66
C ALA A 19 -10.57 -6.94 -6.99
N VAL A 20 -10.75 -6.00 -7.94
CA VAL A 20 -9.64 -5.15 -8.38
C VAL A 20 -9.61 -3.81 -7.68
N ASN A 21 -10.68 -3.46 -7.01
CA ASN A 21 -10.82 -2.14 -6.41
C ASN A 21 -10.30 -2.11 -4.97
N PHE A 22 -9.21 -2.78 -4.74
CA PHE A 22 -8.54 -2.71 -3.45
C PHE A 22 -7.75 -1.42 -3.46
N SER A 23 -8.34 -0.38 -2.94
CA SER A 23 -7.68 0.91 -2.92
C SER A 23 -7.83 1.55 -1.55
N PHE A 24 -6.84 2.29 -1.17
CA PHE A 24 -6.88 3.03 0.07
C PHE A 24 -5.87 4.16 0.03
N PHE A 25 -6.00 5.05 1.00
CA PHE A 25 -5.23 6.27 1.06
C PHE A 25 -4.36 6.24 2.31
N LEU A 26 -3.09 6.58 2.15
CA LEU A 26 -2.15 6.64 3.25
C LEU A 26 -1.63 8.07 3.40
N GLU A 27 -1.57 8.54 4.62
CA GLU A 27 -1.05 9.85 4.92
C GLU A 27 0.19 9.72 5.78
N ASN A 28 1.21 10.51 5.47
CA ASN A 28 2.44 10.51 6.22
C ASN A 28 2.24 11.23 7.55
N LEU A 29 2.31 10.49 8.65
CA LEU A 29 2.04 11.03 9.97
C LEU A 29 3.04 12.08 10.43
N LYS A 30 4.27 12.02 9.93
CA LYS A 30 5.31 12.94 10.37
C LYS A 30 5.34 14.23 9.56
N LYS A 31 5.11 14.13 8.26
CA LYS A 31 5.24 15.29 7.39
C LYS A 31 3.91 15.81 6.86
N ARG A 32 2.90 14.97 6.83
CA ARG A 32 1.54 15.30 6.43
C ARG A 32 1.37 15.86 5.02
N LYS A 33 2.45 16.23 4.35
CA LYS A 33 2.38 16.74 2.99
C LYS A 33 2.42 15.62 1.97
N TYR A 34 2.96 14.48 2.36
CA TYR A 34 3.05 13.32 1.49
C TYR A 34 1.92 12.36 1.77
N SER A 35 1.41 11.77 0.72
CA SER A 35 0.38 10.76 0.85
C SER A 35 0.51 9.77 -0.29
N LEU A 36 -0.09 8.60 -0.09
CA LEU A 36 -0.12 7.56 -1.11
C LEU A 36 -1.55 7.20 -1.41
N ILE A 37 -1.84 7.01 -2.67
CA ILE A 37 -3.09 6.42 -3.10
C ILE A 37 -2.73 5.07 -3.71
N ILE A 38 -3.29 4.02 -3.14
CA ILE A 38 -3.06 2.67 -3.60
C ILE A 38 -4.33 2.18 -4.26
N SER A 39 -4.23 1.90 -5.55
CA SER A 39 -5.40 1.54 -6.33
C SER A 39 -5.02 0.41 -7.28
N GLY A 40 -5.57 -0.78 -7.03
CA GLY A 40 -5.26 -1.94 -7.85
C GLY A 40 -3.78 -2.23 -7.86
N ARG A 41 -3.18 -2.17 -9.03
CA ARG A 41 -1.77 -2.52 -9.18
C ARG A 41 -0.85 -1.29 -9.25
N ILE A 42 -1.35 -0.14 -8.85
CA ILE A 42 -0.59 1.10 -8.95
C ILE A 42 -0.59 1.80 -7.61
N ILE A 43 0.57 2.30 -7.22
CA ILE A 43 0.74 3.12 -6.03
C ILE A 43 1.21 4.49 -6.47
N LYS A 44 0.45 5.52 -6.12
CA LYS A 44 0.77 6.90 -6.49
C LYS A 44 1.23 7.67 -5.27
N LEU A 45 2.31 8.39 -5.44
CA LEU A 45 2.84 9.26 -4.39
C LEU A 45 2.40 10.69 -4.69
N LEU A 46 1.81 11.33 -3.70
CA LEU A 46 1.33 12.69 -3.82
C LEU A 46 2.05 13.60 -2.86
N TYR A 47 2.27 14.82 -3.28
CA TYR A 47 2.79 15.87 -2.44
C TYR A 47 1.83 17.04 -2.50
N GLU A 48 1.25 17.41 -1.36
CA GLU A 48 0.23 18.45 -1.29
C GLU A 48 -0.92 18.19 -2.27
N ASN A 49 -1.33 16.90 -2.34
CA ASN A 49 -2.43 16.43 -3.18
C ASN A 49 -2.15 16.47 -4.68
N ASN A 50 -0.91 16.70 -5.07
CA ASN A 50 -0.51 16.63 -6.48
C ASN A 50 0.33 15.39 -6.70
N GLU A 51 -0.03 14.60 -7.69
CA GLU A 51 0.71 13.38 -7.99
C GLU A 51 2.11 13.76 -8.52
N ILE A 52 3.14 13.22 -7.88
CA ILE A 52 4.51 13.48 -8.29
C ILE A 52 5.20 12.24 -8.84
N GLU A 53 4.73 11.06 -8.47
CA GLU A 53 5.37 9.82 -8.89
C GLU A 53 4.41 8.67 -8.70
N PHE A 54 4.61 7.59 -9.45
CA PHE A 54 3.85 6.37 -9.23
C PHE A 54 4.74 5.17 -9.50
N ILE A 55 4.31 4.01 -8.98
CA ILE A 55 5.00 2.76 -9.21
C ILE A 55 3.96 1.67 -9.42
N GLU A 56 4.23 0.79 -10.36
CA GLU A 56 3.37 -0.38 -10.58
C GLU A 56 3.84 -1.51 -9.69
N ILE A 57 2.90 -2.36 -9.29
CA ILE A 57 3.21 -3.47 -8.41
C ILE A 57 4.28 -4.37 -9.00
N ASP A 58 4.29 -4.52 -10.34
CA ASP A 58 5.27 -5.35 -11.01
C ASP A 58 6.68 -4.82 -10.92
N ASN A 59 6.84 -3.55 -10.60
CA ASN A 59 8.15 -2.92 -10.47
C ASN A 59 8.63 -2.84 -9.02
N ILE A 60 7.87 -3.38 -8.09
CA ILE A 60 8.25 -3.38 -6.68
C ILE A 60 9.05 -4.65 -6.39
N ARG A 61 10.23 -4.48 -5.86
CA ARG A 61 11.04 -5.61 -5.44
C ARG A 61 10.61 -6.12 -4.07
N TYR A 62 10.48 -5.21 -3.11
CA TYR A 62 10.01 -5.58 -1.79
C TYR A 62 9.56 -4.35 -1.03
N ALA A 63 8.78 -4.60 0.02
CA ALA A 63 8.36 -3.58 0.96
C ALA A 63 8.94 -3.92 2.32
N LYS A 64 9.38 -2.89 3.04
CA LYS A 64 9.99 -3.07 4.34
C LYS A 64 9.20 -2.32 5.38
N PHE A 65 8.93 -2.97 6.51
CA PHE A 65 8.26 -2.33 7.64
C PHE A 65 9.18 -2.38 8.85
N TYR A 66 9.25 -1.28 9.57
CA TYR A 66 10.08 -1.26 10.78
C TYR A 66 9.55 -0.20 11.74
N ALA A 67 9.98 -0.29 12.99
CA ALA A 67 9.66 0.71 13.99
C ALA A 67 10.85 1.65 14.05
N ALA A 68 10.64 2.88 13.61
CA ALA A 68 11.69 3.87 13.73
C ALA A 68 12.04 4.04 15.20
N ASN A 69 13.34 4.07 15.48
CA ASN A 69 13.77 4.17 16.85
C ASN A 69 13.50 5.58 17.37
N ALA A 70 12.68 5.65 18.41
CA ALA A 70 12.36 6.92 19.04
C ALA A 70 13.42 7.30 20.06
N GLY A 71 14.58 6.66 20.03
CA GLY A 71 15.69 6.96 20.91
C GLY A 71 15.60 6.20 22.22
N LYS A 72 16.76 5.90 22.78
CA LYS A 72 16.89 5.35 24.13
C LYS A 72 15.99 4.17 24.45
N GLY A 73 15.88 3.26 23.51
CA GLY A 73 15.13 2.03 23.76
C GLY A 73 13.63 2.13 23.59
N ARG A 74 13.13 3.27 23.20
CA ARG A 74 11.70 3.40 22.95
C ARG A 74 11.37 3.00 21.54
N LYS A 75 10.29 2.25 21.41
CA LYS A 75 9.78 1.88 20.09
C LYS A 75 8.79 2.92 19.62
N GLU A 76 8.82 3.20 18.32
CA GLU A 76 7.76 3.97 17.70
C GLU A 76 6.47 3.16 17.76
N ARG A 77 5.38 3.79 18.12
CA ARG A 77 4.09 3.11 18.09
C ARG A 77 3.58 2.92 16.68
N ASN A 78 3.95 3.83 15.81
CA ASN A 78 3.51 3.78 14.42
C ASN A 78 4.61 3.22 13.56
N PRO A 79 4.28 2.30 12.67
CA PRO A 79 5.30 1.73 11.80
C PRO A 79 5.73 2.70 10.72
N THR A 80 6.95 2.51 10.27
CA THR A 80 7.47 3.18 9.10
C THR A 80 7.65 2.13 8.01
N PHE A 81 7.31 2.46 6.77
CA PHE A 81 7.51 1.52 5.70
C PHE A 81 8.27 2.15 4.56
N GLN A 82 8.92 1.29 3.80
CA GLN A 82 9.67 1.66 2.61
C GLN A 82 9.28 0.73 1.48
N ILE A 83 9.25 1.28 0.27
CA ILE A 83 9.04 0.49 -0.93
C ILE A 83 10.29 0.64 -1.78
N PHE A 84 10.84 -0.50 -2.22
CA PHE A 84 12.01 -0.52 -3.09
C PHE A 84 11.64 -1.11 -4.43
N ASP A 85 12.10 -0.47 -5.51
CA ASP A 85 11.83 -0.96 -6.84
C ASP A 85 12.82 -2.06 -7.22
N LYS A 86 12.71 -2.57 -8.44
CA LYS A 86 13.55 -3.69 -8.88
C LYS A 86 15.01 -3.30 -9.07
N GLU A 87 15.29 -2.02 -9.09
CA GLU A 87 16.66 -1.51 -9.12
C GLU A 87 17.18 -1.18 -7.74
N GLU A 88 16.43 -1.59 -6.71
CA GLU A 88 16.74 -1.34 -5.30
C GLU A 88 16.76 0.14 -4.94
N LYS A 89 16.02 0.93 -5.70
CA LYS A 89 15.87 2.33 -5.43
C LYS A 89 14.65 2.54 -4.54
N LYS A 90 14.81 3.35 -3.52
CA LYS A 90 13.70 3.61 -2.60
C LYS A 90 12.68 4.52 -3.27
N PHE A 91 11.47 4.01 -3.44
CA PHE A 91 10.37 4.78 -4.00
C PHE A 91 9.78 5.72 -2.95
N VAL A 92 9.58 5.23 -1.74
CA VAL A 92 8.97 6.01 -0.69
C VAL A 92 9.39 5.49 0.67
N GLU A 93 9.40 6.39 1.64
CA GLU A 93 9.57 6.06 3.05
C GLU A 93 8.57 6.91 3.81
N MET A 94 7.76 6.27 4.67
CA MET A 94 6.62 6.95 5.25
C MET A 94 6.24 6.32 6.57
N SER A 95 5.93 7.17 7.56
CA SER A 95 5.39 6.71 8.83
C SER A 95 3.87 6.67 8.71
N ILE A 96 3.26 5.56 9.11
CA ILE A 96 1.83 5.34 8.89
C ILE A 96 1.18 4.82 10.18
N LYS A 97 -0.14 4.82 10.19
CA LYS A 97 -0.90 4.28 11.32
C LYS A 97 -0.85 2.76 11.31
N ALA A 98 -1.08 2.18 12.49
CA ALA A 98 -1.08 0.73 12.62
C ALA A 98 -2.11 0.07 11.71
N ILE A 99 -3.27 0.68 11.55
CA ILE A 99 -4.29 0.10 10.67
C ILE A 99 -3.80 0.07 9.22
N ASP A 100 -3.08 1.09 8.80
CA ASP A 100 -2.55 1.12 7.44
C ASP A 100 -1.44 0.10 7.25
N TYR A 101 -0.69 -0.19 8.30
CA TYR A 101 0.31 -1.24 8.27
C TYR A 101 -0.33 -2.59 7.93
N TYR A 102 -1.43 -2.92 8.59
CA TYR A 102 -2.12 -4.17 8.30
C TYR A 102 -2.72 -4.18 6.90
N LEU A 103 -3.27 -3.07 6.46
CA LEU A 103 -3.82 -2.97 5.12
C LEU A 103 -2.75 -3.13 4.06
N LEU A 104 -1.58 -2.52 4.27
CA LEU A 104 -0.48 -2.65 3.33
C LEU A 104 0.05 -4.07 3.26
N LYS A 105 0.18 -4.72 4.41
CA LYS A 105 0.63 -6.12 4.42
C LYS A 105 -0.34 -6.99 3.65
N LYS A 106 -1.63 -6.76 3.86
CA LYS A 106 -2.65 -7.51 3.13
C LYS A 106 -2.56 -7.25 1.64
N TYR A 107 -2.37 -6.01 1.26
CA TYR A 107 -2.25 -5.63 -0.14
C TYR A 107 -1.04 -6.29 -0.79
N PHE A 108 0.12 -6.17 -0.17
CA PHE A 108 1.34 -6.75 -0.75
C PHE A 108 1.29 -8.26 -0.79
N THR A 109 0.68 -8.88 0.22
CA THR A 109 0.51 -10.33 0.22
C THR A 109 -0.39 -10.77 -0.93
N LYS A 110 -1.43 -10.01 -1.19
CA LYS A 110 -2.34 -10.32 -2.28
C LYS A 110 -1.63 -10.33 -3.63
N TYR A 111 -0.68 -9.43 -3.82
CA TYR A 111 0.02 -9.31 -5.09
C TYR A 111 1.39 -9.98 -5.08
N ASN A 112 1.66 -10.79 -4.07
CA ASN A 112 2.91 -11.56 -3.96
C ASN A 112 4.16 -10.70 -3.93
N VAL A 113 4.07 -9.52 -3.34
CA VAL A 113 5.23 -8.67 -3.13
C VAL A 113 5.93 -9.15 -1.86
N MET A 114 7.25 -9.28 -1.94
CA MET A 114 8.04 -9.68 -0.78
C MET A 114 7.94 -8.62 0.31
N ILE A 115 7.76 -9.06 1.54
CA ILE A 115 7.65 -8.17 2.69
C ILE A 115 8.76 -8.49 3.69
N ASP A 116 9.52 -7.47 4.04
CA ASP A 116 10.51 -7.56 5.11
C ASP A 116 9.92 -6.86 6.32
N ASP A 117 9.34 -7.64 7.22
CA ASP A 117 8.56 -7.09 8.32
C ASP A 117 9.34 -7.12 9.61
N LEU A 118 10.07 -6.05 9.86
CA LEU A 118 10.81 -5.88 11.10
C LEU A 118 9.95 -5.25 12.19
N TYR A 119 8.84 -4.67 11.84
CA TYR A 119 7.94 -4.06 12.81
C TYR A 119 7.24 -5.12 13.66
N ASP A 120 6.77 -6.16 13.02
CA ASP A 120 6.06 -7.24 13.71
C ASP A 120 6.98 -8.05 14.62
N TYR A 121 8.25 -7.81 14.52
CA TYR A 121 9.26 -8.50 15.31
C TYR A 121 9.23 -8.04 16.77
N PHE A 122 8.63 -6.94 17.02
CA PHE A 122 8.59 -6.38 18.36
C PHE A 122 7.20 -6.54 18.93
#